data_8471a8cae5f4dd7392b8e9e650848933
#
_entry.id   8471a8cae5f4dd7392b8e9e650848933
#
_cell.length_a   1.000
_cell.length_b   1.000
_cell.length_c   1.000
_cell.angle_alpha   90.00
_cell.angle_beta   90.00
_cell.angle_gamma   90.00
#
_symmetry.space_group_name_H-M   'P 1'
#
loop_
_entity.id
_entity.type
_entity.pdbx_description
1 polymer ?
#
loop_
_entity_poly.entity_id
_entity_poly.type
_entity_poly.pdbx_seq_one_letter_code
_entity_poly.pdbx_strand_id
1 'polypeptide(L)'
;MTLLKRLNAKWTLLMGAAFLLMLVAQPSRAELLEKTKRVGNTTVQYKVVLPNGYDPSKAYPAILAFGGGPQTMNTVDSVLNRNLRAEAEKRGYIVVAPAAPNDQLFFEQGARIFPEFLKLILADYKIQENKFHIAGPSNGGIAAFHVAAANPQYFLSVTAFPGYMWEPSQAKLQAISKMCVFMYVGELDEYMWHGEMNKEAEFLRSKGTVARYTVEKGQPHRMETLAGANASRLFEGFEETKKGCSK
;
A
#
# COMPACT_ATOMS: atom_id res chain seq x y z
N MET A 1 18.53 -66.13 70.73
CA MET A 1 19.55 -65.58 69.76
C MET A 1 18.90 -65.44 68.39
N THR A 2 18.46 -64.28 68.02
CA THR A 2 18.02 -64.01 66.65
C THR A 2 18.09 -62.51 66.36
N LEU A 3 18.98 -62.14 65.43
CA LEU A 3 19.23 -60.75 65.04
C LEU A 3 18.13 -60.25 64.14
N LEU A 4 17.50 -59.14 64.49
CA LEU A 4 16.65 -58.35 63.60
C LEU A 4 17.51 -57.46 62.70
N LYS A 5 17.45 -57.70 61.40
CA LYS A 5 17.99 -56.77 60.41
C LYS A 5 16.94 -55.71 60.08
N ARG A 6 17.27 -54.45 60.37
CA ARG A 6 16.48 -53.25 59.92
C ARG A 6 16.74 -52.98 58.47
N LEU A 7 15.68 -52.97 57.63
CA LEU A 7 15.67 -52.45 56.30
C LEU A 7 15.41 -50.94 56.29
N ASN A 8 16.41 -50.16 55.87
CA ASN A 8 16.25 -48.74 55.62
C ASN A 8 15.75 -48.54 54.18
N ALA A 9 14.49 -48.12 54.03
CA ALA A 9 13.97 -47.69 52.72
C ALA A 9 14.38 -46.23 52.48
N LYS A 10 15.29 -46.01 51.50
CA LYS A 10 15.60 -44.68 51.01
C LYS A 10 14.54 -44.28 49.99
N TRP A 11 13.74 -43.32 50.33
CA TRP A 11 12.82 -42.63 49.40
C TRP A 11 13.64 -41.65 48.59
N THR A 12 13.85 -41.98 47.31
CA THR A 12 14.41 -41.05 46.32
C THR A 12 13.26 -40.25 45.72
N LEU A 13 13.14 -38.97 46.10
CA LEU A 13 12.26 -38.01 45.44
C LEU A 13 12.87 -37.67 44.07
N LEU A 14 12.23 -38.12 43.01
CA LEU A 14 12.48 -37.66 41.63
C LEU A 14 11.70 -36.30 41.46
N MET A 15 12.39 -35.19 41.58
CA MET A 15 11.89 -33.90 41.12
C MET A 15 11.94 -33.87 39.59
N GLY A 16 10.83 -34.14 38.97
CA GLY A 16 10.64 -33.89 37.53
C GLY A 16 10.50 -32.40 37.28
N ALA A 17 11.58 -31.75 36.86
CA ALA A 17 11.51 -30.37 36.34
C ALA A 17 10.81 -30.40 34.98
N ALA A 18 9.53 -30.08 34.95
CA ALA A 18 8.80 -29.80 33.73
C ALA A 18 9.31 -28.47 33.15
N PHE A 19 10.23 -28.54 32.19
CA PHE A 19 10.67 -27.42 31.40
C PHE A 19 9.53 -27.05 30.44
N LEU A 20 8.71 -26.08 30.82
CA LEU A 20 7.68 -25.48 29.96
C LEU A 20 8.42 -24.66 28.90
N LEU A 21 8.67 -25.26 27.74
CA LEU A 21 9.15 -24.52 26.55
C LEU A 21 8.06 -23.53 26.15
N MET A 22 8.16 -22.30 26.63
CA MET A 22 7.43 -21.19 26.02
C MET A 22 7.97 -21.00 24.61
N LEU A 23 7.25 -21.49 23.61
CA LEU A 23 7.45 -21.08 22.22
C LEU A 23 7.14 -19.58 22.16
N VAL A 24 8.17 -18.76 22.31
CA VAL A 24 8.09 -17.35 21.97
C VAL A 24 8.00 -17.30 20.44
N ALA A 25 6.78 -17.10 19.93
CA ALA A 25 6.58 -16.87 18.50
C ALA A 25 7.45 -15.67 18.10
N GLN A 26 8.48 -15.91 17.32
CA GLN A 26 9.32 -14.85 16.78
C GLN A 26 8.43 -13.98 15.88
N PRO A 27 8.46 -12.64 16.02
CA PRO A 27 7.70 -11.79 15.12
C PRO A 27 8.15 -12.09 13.68
N SER A 28 7.17 -12.35 12.81
CA SER A 28 7.47 -12.60 11.39
C SER A 28 8.21 -11.39 10.82
N ARG A 29 9.27 -11.64 10.06
CA ARG A 29 9.92 -10.58 9.29
C ARG A 29 8.97 -10.08 8.21
N ALA A 30 9.14 -8.81 7.81
CA ALA A 30 8.50 -8.29 6.63
C ALA A 30 8.76 -9.19 5.42
N GLU A 31 7.76 -9.40 4.61
CA GLU A 31 7.83 -10.32 3.47
C GLU A 31 7.42 -9.62 2.19
N LEU A 32 8.18 -9.84 1.11
CA LEU A 32 7.82 -9.45 -0.25
C LEU A 32 7.43 -10.71 -1.02
N LEU A 33 6.15 -10.80 -1.36
CA LEU A 33 5.59 -11.93 -2.10
C LEU A 33 5.35 -11.55 -3.56
N GLU A 34 5.74 -12.40 -4.48
CA GLU A 34 5.33 -12.32 -5.88
C GLU A 34 4.20 -13.32 -6.13
N LYS A 35 3.09 -12.86 -6.67
CA LYS A 35 1.86 -13.62 -6.83
C LYS A 35 1.21 -13.40 -8.18
N THR A 36 0.33 -14.31 -8.53
CA THR A 36 -0.58 -14.17 -9.66
C THR A 36 -2.02 -14.33 -9.20
N LYS A 37 -2.94 -13.64 -9.87
CA LYS A 37 -4.38 -13.77 -9.63
C LYS A 37 -5.11 -13.84 -10.96
N ARG A 38 -6.03 -14.78 -11.12
CA ARG A 38 -6.89 -14.82 -12.28
C ARG A 38 -8.10 -13.91 -12.06
N VAL A 39 -8.30 -12.96 -12.95
CA VAL A 39 -9.41 -12.01 -12.98
C VAL A 39 -10.15 -12.19 -14.30
N GLY A 40 -11.27 -12.89 -14.29
CA GLY A 40 -11.92 -13.35 -15.50
C GLY A 40 -10.97 -14.19 -16.36
N ASN A 41 -10.70 -13.75 -17.58
CA ASN A 41 -9.77 -14.42 -18.51
C ASN A 41 -8.34 -13.86 -18.45
N THR A 42 -8.06 -12.89 -17.57
CA THR A 42 -6.77 -12.22 -17.46
C THR A 42 -6.00 -12.75 -16.24
N THR A 43 -4.72 -13.08 -16.42
CA THR A 43 -3.81 -13.35 -15.31
C THR A 43 -3.07 -12.08 -14.95
N VAL A 44 -3.24 -11.62 -13.71
CA VAL A 44 -2.59 -10.43 -13.17
C VAL A 44 -1.41 -10.86 -12.31
N GLN A 45 -0.22 -10.42 -12.66
CA GLN A 45 0.97 -10.55 -11.81
C GLN A 45 1.00 -9.37 -10.84
N TYR A 46 1.35 -9.62 -9.59
CA TYR A 46 1.44 -8.55 -8.58
C TYR A 46 2.40 -8.92 -7.47
N LYS A 47 2.90 -7.91 -6.77
CA LYS A 47 3.67 -8.08 -5.54
C LYS A 47 2.86 -7.62 -4.33
N VAL A 48 3.14 -8.30 -3.20
CA VAL A 48 2.57 -7.92 -1.90
C VAL A 48 3.69 -7.71 -0.92
N VAL A 49 3.73 -6.55 -0.29
CA VAL A 49 4.56 -6.30 0.89
C VAL A 49 3.71 -6.55 2.12
N LEU A 50 4.14 -7.45 2.97
CA LEU A 50 3.57 -7.66 4.30
C LEU A 50 4.44 -6.97 5.35
N PRO A 51 3.84 -6.31 6.36
CA PRO A 51 4.59 -5.58 7.36
C PRO A 51 5.35 -6.50 8.32
N ASN A 52 6.29 -5.93 9.06
CA ASN A 52 6.93 -6.61 10.17
C ASN A 52 5.87 -7.07 11.19
N GLY A 53 5.94 -8.32 11.62
CA GLY A 53 4.99 -8.89 12.57
C GLY A 53 3.60 -9.12 12.01
N TYR A 54 3.48 -9.31 10.68
CA TYR A 54 2.19 -9.62 10.04
C TYR A 54 1.49 -10.82 10.68
N ASP A 55 0.23 -10.62 11.02
CA ASP A 55 -0.67 -11.63 11.59
C ASP A 55 -1.96 -11.67 10.74
N PRO A 56 -2.27 -12.77 10.05
CA PRO A 56 -3.44 -12.86 9.18
C PRO A 56 -4.79 -12.72 9.91
N SER A 57 -4.77 -12.79 11.24
CA SER A 57 -5.98 -12.57 12.03
C SER A 57 -6.33 -11.08 12.21
N LYS A 58 -5.38 -10.18 12.00
CA LYS A 58 -5.52 -8.72 12.19
C LYS A 58 -5.81 -7.98 10.89
N ALA A 59 -6.48 -6.83 11.00
CA ALA A 59 -6.72 -5.93 9.88
C ALA A 59 -5.63 -4.84 9.82
N TYR A 60 -5.13 -4.58 8.60
CA TYR A 60 -4.04 -3.63 8.33
C TYR A 60 -4.49 -2.50 7.40
N PRO A 61 -3.95 -1.29 7.53
CA PRO A 61 -4.08 -0.28 6.49
C PRO A 61 -3.38 -0.79 5.22
N ALA A 62 -3.90 -0.46 4.05
CA ALA A 62 -3.36 -0.99 2.80
C ALA A 62 -3.21 0.06 1.72
N ILE A 63 -2.21 -0.14 0.87
CA ILE A 63 -1.91 0.70 -0.29
C ILE A 63 -2.03 -0.15 -1.56
N LEU A 64 -2.82 0.30 -2.54
CA LEU A 64 -2.74 -0.16 -3.92
C LEU A 64 -1.74 0.74 -4.63
N ALA A 65 -0.63 0.17 -5.08
CA ALA A 65 0.48 0.91 -5.65
C ALA A 65 0.68 0.61 -7.13
N PHE A 66 0.93 1.63 -7.93
CA PHE A 66 1.22 1.48 -9.36
C PHE A 66 2.64 1.90 -9.68
N GLY A 67 3.30 1.14 -10.54
CA GLY A 67 4.56 1.55 -11.18
C GLY A 67 4.33 2.68 -12.18
N GLY A 68 5.34 3.48 -12.43
CA GLY A 68 5.36 4.46 -13.53
C GLY A 68 5.62 3.80 -14.90
N GLY A 69 5.74 4.61 -15.95
CA GLY A 69 6.06 4.15 -17.31
C GLY A 69 5.13 3.04 -17.79
N PRO A 70 5.65 1.91 -18.30
CA PRO A 70 4.84 0.84 -18.89
C PRO A 70 4.14 -0.05 -17.85
N GLN A 71 4.23 0.26 -16.56
CA GLN A 71 3.57 -0.46 -15.46
C GLN A 71 3.87 -1.98 -15.42
N THR A 72 5.08 -2.37 -15.83
CA THR A 72 5.59 -3.76 -15.77
C THR A 72 6.04 -4.15 -14.36
N MET A 73 6.38 -5.43 -14.14
CA MET A 73 6.94 -5.88 -12.86
C MET A 73 8.22 -5.14 -12.48
N ASN A 74 9.06 -4.73 -13.45
CA ASN A 74 10.24 -3.92 -13.16
C ASN A 74 9.88 -2.53 -12.58
N THR A 75 8.80 -1.92 -13.07
CA THR A 75 8.33 -0.64 -12.52
C THR A 75 7.58 -0.81 -11.21
N VAL A 76 6.95 -1.96 -10.97
CA VAL A 76 6.45 -2.37 -9.64
C VAL A 76 7.61 -2.46 -8.66
N ASP A 77 8.71 -3.14 -9.00
CA ASP A 77 9.90 -3.20 -8.16
C ASP A 77 10.49 -1.83 -7.87
N SER A 78 10.51 -0.97 -8.90
CA SER A 78 11.00 0.41 -8.74
C SER A 78 10.20 1.20 -7.71
N VAL A 79 8.86 1.22 -7.80
CA VAL A 79 8.02 1.98 -6.86
C VAL A 79 8.06 1.38 -5.46
N LEU A 80 8.09 0.06 -5.34
CA LEU A 80 8.19 -0.60 -4.05
C LEU A 80 9.52 -0.27 -3.36
N ASN A 81 10.64 -0.54 -4.02
CA ASN A 81 11.97 -0.39 -3.41
C ASN A 81 12.34 1.07 -3.17
N ARG A 82 11.88 1.97 -4.02
CA ARG A 82 12.23 3.39 -3.94
C ARG A 82 11.34 4.17 -2.98
N ASN A 83 10.03 3.91 -3.00
CA ASN A 83 9.05 4.80 -2.40
C ASN A 83 8.20 4.18 -1.28
N LEU A 84 7.94 2.86 -1.28
CA LEU A 84 6.89 2.35 -0.41
C LEU A 84 7.34 1.27 0.57
N ARG A 85 8.17 0.31 0.14
CA ARG A 85 8.42 -0.92 0.88
C ARG A 85 8.92 -0.68 2.29
N ALA A 86 10.04 0.06 2.44
CA ALA A 86 10.68 0.24 3.74
C ALA A 86 9.76 0.89 4.80
N GLU A 87 9.01 1.91 4.40
CA GLU A 87 8.08 2.57 5.30
C GLU A 87 6.81 1.72 5.56
N ALA A 88 6.32 0.97 4.57
CA ALA A 88 5.20 0.06 4.75
C ALA A 88 5.53 -1.05 5.75
N GLU A 89 6.70 -1.70 5.60
CA GLU A 89 7.19 -2.73 6.51
C GLU A 89 7.29 -2.21 7.96
N LYS A 90 7.79 -1.00 8.14
CA LYS A 90 7.98 -0.34 9.43
C LYS A 90 6.67 0.12 10.07
N ARG A 91 5.75 0.68 9.27
CA ARG A 91 4.53 1.34 9.76
C ARG A 91 3.32 0.41 9.80
N GLY A 92 3.46 -0.84 9.42
CA GLY A 92 2.38 -1.81 9.49
C GLY A 92 1.39 -1.71 8.33
N TYR A 93 1.82 -1.34 7.11
CA TYR A 93 0.98 -1.31 5.93
C TYR A 93 1.15 -2.56 5.07
N ILE A 94 0.06 -3.08 4.52
CA ILE A 94 0.09 -3.99 3.38
C ILE A 94 0.21 -3.15 2.10
N VAL A 95 1.12 -3.50 1.18
CA VAL A 95 1.15 -2.89 -0.14
C VAL A 95 0.85 -3.94 -1.19
N VAL A 96 -0.10 -3.69 -2.06
CA VAL A 96 -0.44 -4.53 -3.22
C VAL A 96 -0.08 -3.76 -4.48
N ALA A 97 0.82 -4.30 -5.29
CA ALA A 97 1.34 -3.62 -6.47
C ALA A 97 1.22 -4.51 -7.71
N PRO A 98 0.15 -4.37 -8.50
CA PRO A 98 -0.03 -5.12 -9.73
C PRO A 98 0.79 -4.54 -10.88
N ALA A 99 1.21 -5.43 -11.81
CA ALA A 99 1.69 -5.07 -13.13
C ALA A 99 0.53 -5.04 -14.13
N ALA A 100 0.62 -4.14 -15.09
CA ALA A 100 -0.38 -4.01 -16.16
C ALA A 100 -0.41 -5.29 -17.00
N PRO A 101 -1.57 -5.96 -17.10
CA PRO A 101 -1.67 -7.19 -17.89
C PRO A 101 -1.66 -6.88 -19.38
N ASN A 102 -1.01 -7.74 -20.16
CA ASN A 102 -0.97 -7.64 -21.63
C ASN A 102 -0.50 -6.25 -22.13
N ASP A 103 0.44 -5.63 -21.44
CA ASP A 103 0.97 -4.29 -21.73
C ASP A 103 -0.11 -3.18 -21.83
N GLN A 104 -1.27 -3.39 -21.21
CA GLN A 104 -2.38 -2.43 -21.20
C GLN A 104 -2.37 -1.59 -19.92
N LEU A 105 -2.08 -0.31 -20.05
CA LEU A 105 -1.96 0.61 -18.91
C LEU A 105 -3.25 0.70 -18.09
N PHE A 106 -3.11 0.92 -16.79
CA PHE A 106 -4.23 0.98 -15.84
C PHE A 106 -5.09 2.24 -15.90
N PHE A 107 -4.77 3.18 -16.75
CA PHE A 107 -5.68 4.28 -17.15
C PHE A 107 -6.30 4.09 -18.54
N GLU A 108 -6.10 2.90 -19.11
CA GLU A 108 -6.67 2.42 -20.38
C GLU A 108 -7.44 1.11 -20.13
N GLN A 109 -7.31 0.15 -21.05
CA GLN A 109 -8.00 -1.14 -20.98
C GLN A 109 -7.63 -1.98 -19.74
N GLY A 110 -6.40 -1.82 -19.23
CA GLY A 110 -5.92 -2.52 -18.03
C GLY A 110 -6.74 -2.23 -16.79
N ALA A 111 -7.43 -1.08 -16.71
CA ALA A 111 -8.27 -0.74 -15.57
C ALA A 111 -9.47 -1.69 -15.35
N ARG A 112 -9.88 -2.42 -16.38
CA ARG A 112 -11.06 -3.30 -16.32
C ARG A 112 -10.95 -4.44 -15.28
N ILE A 113 -9.74 -4.77 -14.85
CA ILE A 113 -9.53 -5.82 -13.86
C ILE A 113 -9.96 -5.40 -12.44
N PHE A 114 -9.95 -4.10 -12.10
CA PHE A 114 -9.97 -3.65 -10.70
C PHE A 114 -11.25 -3.96 -9.93
N PRO A 115 -12.47 -3.93 -10.46
CA PRO A 115 -13.64 -4.30 -9.65
C PRO A 115 -13.54 -5.71 -9.07
N GLU A 116 -13.01 -6.66 -9.83
CA GLU A 116 -12.86 -8.05 -9.39
C GLU A 116 -11.53 -8.25 -8.64
N PHE A 117 -10.42 -7.71 -9.15
CA PHE A 117 -9.12 -7.81 -8.51
C PHE A 117 -9.15 -7.33 -7.06
N LEU A 118 -9.77 -6.16 -6.79
CA LEU A 118 -9.90 -5.60 -5.45
C LEU A 118 -10.70 -6.51 -4.52
N LYS A 119 -11.80 -7.10 -5.00
CA LYS A 119 -12.58 -8.08 -4.21
C LYS A 119 -11.75 -9.30 -3.84
N LEU A 120 -10.95 -9.82 -4.78
CA LEU A 120 -10.09 -10.98 -4.54
C LEU A 120 -8.97 -10.66 -3.53
N ILE A 121 -8.39 -9.45 -3.59
CA ILE A 121 -7.40 -9.01 -2.60
C ILE A 121 -8.03 -8.84 -1.21
N LEU A 122 -9.23 -8.28 -1.11
CA LEU A 122 -9.97 -8.17 0.16
C LEU A 122 -10.37 -9.53 0.75
N ALA A 123 -10.52 -10.55 -0.09
CA ALA A 123 -10.75 -11.92 0.37
C ALA A 123 -9.45 -12.59 0.91
N ASP A 124 -8.29 -12.24 0.34
CA ASP A 124 -7.00 -12.79 0.76
C ASP A 124 -6.43 -12.12 2.02
N TYR A 125 -6.70 -10.81 2.22
CA TYR A 125 -6.10 -10.00 3.26
C TYR A 125 -7.14 -9.20 4.05
N LYS A 126 -7.04 -9.20 5.38
CA LYS A 126 -7.87 -8.35 6.23
C LYS A 126 -7.38 -6.90 6.14
N ILE A 127 -8.09 -6.07 5.39
CA ILE A 127 -7.78 -4.67 5.18
C ILE A 127 -8.75 -3.81 5.99
N GLN A 128 -8.22 -2.79 6.68
CA GLN A 128 -9.02 -1.87 7.48
C GLN A 128 -10.07 -1.17 6.60
N GLU A 129 -11.31 -1.11 7.09
CA GLU A 129 -12.46 -0.51 6.41
C GLU A 129 -12.76 -1.11 5.01
N ASN A 130 -12.09 -2.19 4.60
CA ASN A 130 -12.10 -2.73 3.24
C ASN A 130 -11.73 -1.69 2.18
N LYS A 131 -10.84 -0.74 2.53
CA LYS A 131 -10.42 0.36 1.67
C LYS A 131 -8.90 0.51 1.62
N PHE A 132 -8.43 1.01 0.50
CA PHE A 132 -7.03 1.24 0.22
C PHE A 132 -6.71 2.74 0.13
N HIS A 133 -5.48 3.11 0.44
CA HIS A 133 -4.84 4.25 -0.19
C HIS A 133 -4.42 3.82 -1.60
N ILE A 134 -4.51 4.71 -2.59
CA ILE A 134 -4.02 4.39 -3.93
C ILE A 134 -2.92 5.38 -4.30
N ALA A 135 -1.79 4.88 -4.84
CA ALA A 135 -0.62 5.71 -5.04
C ALA A 135 0.24 5.27 -6.23
N GLY A 136 0.90 6.23 -6.87
CA GLY A 136 1.89 5.94 -7.90
C GLY A 136 2.57 7.16 -8.49
N PRO A 137 3.76 6.98 -9.12
CA PRO A 137 4.45 8.01 -9.87
C PRO A 137 4.08 7.96 -11.34
N SER A 138 4.08 9.13 -12.02
CA SER A 138 3.95 9.24 -13.48
C SER A 138 2.68 8.54 -14.00
N ASN A 139 2.80 7.64 -14.97
CA ASN A 139 1.68 6.81 -15.41
C ASN A 139 0.99 6.06 -14.26
N GLY A 140 1.72 5.73 -13.19
CA GLY A 140 1.14 5.17 -11.97
C GLY A 140 0.27 6.17 -11.21
N GLY A 141 0.63 7.45 -11.21
CA GLY A 141 -0.18 8.52 -10.66
C GLY A 141 -1.45 8.77 -11.48
N ILE A 142 -1.33 8.77 -12.80
CA ILE A 142 -2.49 8.82 -13.72
C ILE A 142 -3.42 7.63 -13.47
N ALA A 143 -2.86 6.42 -13.36
CA ALA A 143 -3.62 5.21 -13.06
C ALA A 143 -4.33 5.30 -11.69
N ALA A 144 -3.67 5.88 -10.69
CA ALA A 144 -4.26 6.05 -9.36
C ALA A 144 -5.54 6.91 -9.42
N PHE A 145 -5.50 8.04 -10.12
CA PHE A 145 -6.69 8.86 -10.35
C PHE A 145 -7.79 8.12 -11.10
N HIS A 146 -7.42 7.44 -12.20
CA HIS A 146 -8.38 6.75 -13.05
C HIS A 146 -9.09 5.61 -12.32
N VAL A 147 -8.33 4.74 -11.65
CA VAL A 147 -8.85 3.58 -10.93
C VAL A 147 -9.69 4.01 -9.72
N ALA A 148 -9.25 5.06 -8.99
CA ALA A 148 -10.00 5.61 -7.86
C ALA A 148 -11.34 6.20 -8.30
N ALA A 149 -11.36 6.96 -9.41
CA ALA A 149 -12.60 7.55 -9.94
C ALA A 149 -13.60 6.49 -10.43
N ALA A 150 -13.10 5.38 -11.00
CA ALA A 150 -13.94 4.27 -11.46
C ALA A 150 -14.45 3.36 -10.33
N ASN A 151 -13.78 3.36 -9.17
CA ASN A 151 -14.06 2.44 -8.04
C ASN A 151 -14.05 3.17 -6.68
N PRO A 152 -14.74 4.31 -6.52
CA PRO A 152 -14.56 5.21 -5.37
C PRO A 152 -14.85 4.56 -4.02
N GLN A 153 -15.65 3.52 -3.97
CA GLN A 153 -16.01 2.80 -2.74
C GLN A 153 -14.84 2.08 -2.08
N TYR A 154 -13.75 1.82 -2.83
CA TYR A 154 -12.59 1.08 -2.33
C TYR A 154 -11.43 1.94 -1.85
N PHE A 155 -11.54 3.29 -1.94
CA PHE A 155 -10.39 4.13 -1.67
C PHE A 155 -10.64 5.20 -0.61
N LEU A 156 -9.60 5.45 0.21
CA LEU A 156 -9.52 6.50 1.22
C LEU A 156 -8.82 7.75 0.69
N SER A 157 -7.79 7.56 -0.11
CA SER A 157 -6.99 8.66 -0.66
C SER A 157 -6.39 8.32 -2.01
N VAL A 158 -6.07 9.34 -2.78
CA VAL A 158 -5.28 9.28 -4.01
C VAL A 158 -3.98 10.06 -3.80
N THR A 159 -2.84 9.43 -4.08
CA THR A 159 -1.52 10.06 -3.98
C THR A 159 -0.75 9.90 -5.28
N ALA A 160 -0.42 11.01 -5.94
CA ALA A 160 0.35 11.04 -7.17
C ALA A 160 1.68 11.80 -6.98
N PHE A 161 2.80 11.21 -7.48
CA PHE A 161 4.13 11.78 -7.29
C PHE A 161 5.07 11.60 -8.51
N PRO A 162 4.81 12.32 -9.66
CA PRO A 162 3.64 13.13 -9.99
C PRO A 162 2.52 12.33 -10.65
N GLY A 163 1.42 12.99 -10.96
CA GLY A 163 0.31 12.45 -11.73
C GLY A 163 -0.95 13.31 -11.62
N TYR A 164 -1.81 13.17 -12.59
CA TYR A 164 -3.07 13.89 -12.70
C TYR A 164 -4.14 13.00 -13.35
N MET A 165 -5.39 13.45 -13.37
CA MET A 165 -6.48 12.72 -14.00
C MET A 165 -6.42 12.87 -15.52
N TRP A 166 -6.06 11.78 -16.20
CA TRP A 166 -6.12 11.73 -17.66
C TRP A 166 -7.56 11.88 -18.16
N GLU A 167 -7.77 12.77 -19.14
CA GLU A 167 -9.11 13.11 -19.63
C GLU A 167 -10.07 13.46 -18.46
N PRO A 168 -9.81 14.55 -17.73
CA PRO A 168 -10.61 14.91 -16.59
C PRO A 168 -12.04 15.24 -17.02
N SER A 169 -13.00 14.79 -16.21
CA SER A 169 -14.39 15.20 -16.34
C SER A 169 -14.93 15.55 -14.97
N GLN A 170 -15.97 16.39 -14.94
CA GLN A 170 -16.62 16.77 -13.70
C GLN A 170 -17.09 15.53 -12.90
N ALA A 171 -17.62 14.51 -13.60
CA ALA A 171 -18.06 13.27 -12.97
C ALA A 171 -16.91 12.48 -12.33
N LYS A 172 -15.77 12.33 -13.03
CA LYS A 172 -14.58 11.67 -12.50
C LYS A 172 -14.02 12.39 -11.27
N LEU A 173 -13.88 13.71 -11.34
CA LEU A 173 -13.39 14.51 -10.23
C LEU A 173 -14.38 14.50 -9.05
N GLN A 174 -15.67 14.52 -9.30
CA GLN A 174 -16.71 14.40 -8.27
C GLN A 174 -16.65 13.03 -7.57
N ALA A 175 -16.33 11.96 -8.30
CA ALA A 175 -16.21 10.61 -7.72
C ALA A 175 -15.13 10.51 -6.64
N ILE A 176 -14.02 11.25 -6.80
CA ILE A 176 -12.91 11.27 -5.81
C ILE A 176 -13.02 12.40 -4.79
N SER A 177 -14.03 13.26 -4.86
CA SER A 177 -14.14 14.47 -4.01
C SER A 177 -14.27 14.17 -2.51
N LYS A 178 -14.64 12.95 -2.14
CA LYS A 178 -14.71 12.51 -0.74
C LYS A 178 -13.42 11.86 -0.23
N MET A 179 -12.40 11.72 -1.09
CA MET A 179 -11.09 11.18 -0.73
C MET A 179 -10.13 12.31 -0.40
N CYS A 180 -9.11 12.05 0.43
CA CYS A 180 -7.97 12.95 0.50
C CYS A 180 -7.13 12.80 -0.77
N VAL A 181 -6.65 13.91 -1.32
CA VAL A 181 -5.83 13.90 -2.54
C VAL A 181 -4.48 14.57 -2.24
N PHE A 182 -3.39 13.87 -2.49
CA PHE A 182 -2.03 14.34 -2.27
C PHE A 182 -1.28 14.30 -3.61
N MET A 183 -0.84 15.45 -4.07
CA MET A 183 -0.18 15.62 -5.35
C MET A 183 1.18 16.28 -5.15
N TYR A 184 2.22 15.63 -5.65
CA TYR A 184 3.59 16.13 -5.60
C TYR A 184 4.14 16.21 -7.02
N VAL A 185 4.81 17.32 -7.35
CA VAL A 185 5.45 17.52 -8.66
C VAL A 185 6.81 18.19 -8.45
N GLY A 186 7.81 17.76 -9.21
CA GLY A 186 9.12 18.40 -9.19
C GLY A 186 9.08 19.80 -9.82
N GLU A 187 9.75 20.78 -9.24
CA GLU A 187 9.85 22.13 -9.82
C GLU A 187 10.44 22.12 -11.23
N LEU A 188 11.32 21.15 -11.52
CA LEU A 188 12.01 20.98 -12.79
C LEU A 188 11.43 19.81 -13.60
N ASP A 189 10.14 19.49 -13.39
CA ASP A 189 9.45 18.43 -14.11
C ASP A 189 9.48 18.71 -15.63
N GLU A 190 10.23 17.91 -16.37
CA GLU A 190 10.46 18.04 -17.81
C GLU A 190 9.20 17.81 -18.66
N TYR A 191 8.17 17.16 -18.09
CA TYR A 191 6.86 16.99 -18.73
C TYR A 191 5.90 18.14 -18.46
N MET A 192 6.29 19.11 -17.61
CA MET A 192 5.53 20.32 -17.28
C MET A 192 4.11 20.05 -16.74
N TRP A 193 3.94 19.02 -15.93
CA TRP A 193 2.63 18.61 -15.40
C TRP A 193 2.05 19.56 -14.32
N HIS A 194 2.81 20.58 -13.93
CA HIS A 194 2.40 21.57 -12.92
C HIS A 194 1.01 22.16 -13.16
N GLY A 195 0.74 22.58 -14.41
CA GLY A 195 -0.48 23.27 -14.76
C GLY A 195 -1.72 22.42 -14.54
N GLU A 196 -1.69 21.17 -15.02
CA GLU A 196 -2.83 20.25 -14.91
C GLU A 196 -3.04 19.83 -13.47
N MET A 197 -1.96 19.46 -12.76
CA MET A 197 -2.03 19.06 -11.35
C MET A 197 -2.57 20.17 -10.46
N ASN A 198 -2.17 21.45 -10.68
CA ASN A 198 -2.66 22.57 -9.92
C ASN A 198 -4.14 22.84 -10.16
N LYS A 199 -4.58 22.83 -11.43
CA LYS A 199 -6.01 23.00 -11.80
C LYS A 199 -6.91 21.97 -11.13
N GLU A 200 -6.48 20.71 -11.11
CA GLU A 200 -7.23 19.64 -10.45
C GLU A 200 -7.30 19.84 -8.94
N ALA A 201 -6.16 20.17 -8.31
CA ALA A 201 -6.13 20.44 -6.89
C ALA A 201 -7.04 21.63 -6.49
N GLU A 202 -7.07 22.68 -7.31
CA GLU A 202 -7.96 23.84 -7.12
C GLU A 202 -9.43 23.43 -7.27
N PHE A 203 -9.76 22.66 -8.31
CA PHE A 203 -11.11 22.16 -8.50
C PHE A 203 -11.57 21.32 -7.31
N LEU A 204 -10.77 20.35 -6.86
CA LEU A 204 -11.10 19.49 -5.73
C LEU A 204 -11.30 20.31 -4.45
N ARG A 205 -10.42 21.27 -4.17
CA ARG A 205 -10.56 22.20 -3.03
C ARG A 205 -11.85 22.99 -3.11
N SER A 206 -12.27 23.43 -4.31
CA SER A 206 -13.54 24.13 -4.50
C SER A 206 -14.77 23.29 -4.18
N LYS A 207 -14.62 21.94 -4.17
CA LYS A 207 -15.65 20.97 -3.79
C LYS A 207 -15.55 20.53 -2.32
N GLY A 208 -14.70 21.18 -1.53
CA GLY A 208 -14.51 20.84 -0.12
C GLY A 208 -13.57 19.64 0.13
N THR A 209 -12.91 19.13 -0.89
CA THR A 209 -11.94 18.04 -0.77
C THR A 209 -10.66 18.53 -0.09
N VAL A 210 -10.09 17.73 0.81
CA VAL A 210 -8.70 17.92 1.27
C VAL A 210 -7.77 17.54 0.12
N ALA A 211 -7.41 18.52 -0.72
CA ALA A 211 -6.49 18.36 -1.84
C ALA A 211 -5.22 19.17 -1.59
N ARG A 212 -4.12 18.47 -1.36
CA ARG A 212 -2.79 19.06 -1.17
C ARG A 212 -1.98 18.94 -2.46
N TYR A 213 -1.52 20.06 -2.97
CA TYR A 213 -0.61 20.14 -4.11
C TYR A 213 0.71 20.73 -3.63
N THR A 214 1.81 20.03 -3.88
CA THR A 214 3.15 20.37 -3.41
C THR A 214 4.12 20.38 -4.57
N VAL A 215 4.81 21.50 -4.77
CA VAL A 215 5.93 21.61 -5.71
C VAL A 215 7.21 21.31 -4.95
N GLU A 216 7.93 20.30 -5.38
CA GLU A 216 9.21 19.85 -4.81
C GLU A 216 10.35 20.66 -5.43
N LYS A 217 10.90 21.60 -4.66
CA LYS A 217 11.91 22.55 -5.13
C LYS A 217 13.18 21.85 -5.64
N GLY A 218 13.64 22.23 -6.83
CA GLY A 218 14.83 21.68 -7.46
C GLY A 218 14.71 20.21 -7.89
N GLN A 219 13.51 19.62 -7.85
CA GLN A 219 13.32 18.21 -8.23
C GLN A 219 12.84 18.07 -9.67
N PRO A 220 13.34 17.06 -10.42
CA PRO A 220 12.82 16.66 -11.72
C PRO A 220 11.54 15.82 -11.57
N HIS A 221 11.02 15.27 -12.68
CA HIS A 221 9.89 14.36 -12.69
C HIS A 221 10.03 13.19 -11.69
N ARG A 222 11.23 12.60 -11.61
CA ARG A 222 11.55 11.55 -10.63
C ARG A 222 12.16 12.15 -9.37
N MET A 223 11.30 12.49 -8.43
CA MET A 223 11.68 13.20 -7.21
C MET A 223 12.44 12.32 -6.20
N GLU A 224 13.64 12.78 -5.78
CA GLU A 224 14.40 12.13 -4.69
C GLU A 224 13.88 12.51 -3.30
N THR A 225 13.18 13.62 -3.19
CA THR A 225 12.56 14.09 -1.94
C THR A 225 11.38 13.21 -1.48
N LEU A 226 10.99 12.21 -2.28
CA LEU A 226 9.96 11.22 -1.96
C LEU A 226 10.48 9.78 -2.05
N ALA A 227 11.81 9.59 -1.96
CA ALA A 227 12.46 8.31 -2.13
C ALA A 227 13.33 7.93 -0.91
N GLY A 228 13.58 6.64 -0.73
CA GLY A 228 14.42 6.14 0.37
C GLY A 228 13.90 6.60 1.73
N ALA A 229 14.75 7.21 2.54
CA ALA A 229 14.38 7.74 3.86
C ALA A 229 13.33 8.86 3.80
N ASN A 230 13.27 9.60 2.68
CA ASN A 230 12.31 10.68 2.49
C ASN A 230 10.90 10.19 2.10
N ALA A 231 10.74 8.90 1.78
CA ALA A 231 9.46 8.30 1.45
C ALA A 231 8.45 8.35 2.61
N SER A 232 8.90 8.58 3.85
CA SER A 232 8.05 8.82 5.02
C SER A 232 6.98 9.89 4.76
N ARG A 233 7.27 10.89 3.94
CA ARG A 233 6.35 11.98 3.58
C ARG A 233 5.10 11.50 2.84
N LEU A 234 5.19 10.42 2.06
CA LEU A 234 4.02 9.81 1.42
C LEU A 234 3.11 9.18 2.48
N PHE A 235 3.69 8.54 3.48
CA PHE A 235 2.93 7.90 4.56
C PHE A 235 2.29 8.90 5.52
N GLU A 236 2.90 10.05 5.73
CA GLU A 236 2.28 11.16 6.46
C GLU A 236 0.94 11.57 5.82
N GLY A 237 0.89 11.61 4.47
CA GLY A 237 -0.35 11.81 3.72
C GLY A 237 -1.38 10.71 3.98
N PHE A 238 -0.98 9.45 3.94
CA PHE A 238 -1.89 8.34 4.24
C PHE A 238 -2.43 8.40 5.68
N GLU A 239 -1.58 8.71 6.64
CA GLU A 239 -1.98 8.83 8.06
C GLU A 239 -2.90 10.05 8.31
N GLU A 240 -2.76 11.11 7.51
CA GLU A 240 -3.61 12.30 7.62
C GLU A 240 -5.07 12.02 7.29
N THR A 241 -5.37 11.00 6.49
CA THR A 241 -6.75 10.60 6.15
C THR A 241 -7.60 10.27 7.38
N LYS A 242 -6.96 9.86 8.48
CA LYS A 242 -7.63 9.60 9.77
C LYS A 242 -8.30 10.85 10.37
N LYS A 243 -7.93 12.05 9.91
CA LYS A 243 -8.53 13.33 10.33
C LYS A 243 -9.75 13.71 9.50
N GLY A 244 -10.10 12.91 8.49
CA GLY A 244 -11.17 13.19 7.53
C GLY A 244 -10.66 13.89 6.26
N CYS A 245 -11.36 13.64 5.14
CA CYS A 245 -10.98 14.11 3.81
C CYS A 245 -11.93 15.17 3.22
N SER A 246 -12.90 15.63 3.98
CA SER A 246 -13.82 16.74 3.64
C SER A 246 -13.73 17.84 4.69
N LYS A 247 -13.83 19.07 4.24
CA LYS A 247 -13.93 20.27 5.10
C LYS A 247 -15.37 20.72 5.20
#